data_d85a54427f4a532520a63b3ae1dba106
#
_entry.id   d85a54427f4a532520a63b3ae1dba106
#
_cell.length_a   1.000
_cell.length_b   1.000
_cell.length_c   1.000
_cell.angle_alpha   90.00
_cell.angle_beta   90.00
_cell.angle_gamma   90.00
#
_symmetry.space_group_name_H-M   'P 1'
#
loop_
_entity.id
_entity.type
_entity.pdbx_description
1 polymer ?
#
loop_
_entity_poly.entity_id
_entity_poly.type
_entity_poly.pdbx_seq_one_letter_code
_entity_poly.pdbx_strand_id
1 'polypeptide(L)'
;VITVKEGVSATITLKGVSIETANANTVQMSCIELEKGADVTLVLSGRNNLYTVSNSGAAIHVPEGSSLTIRAGSDQDVLYSFARAYGAGIGGNSGEGHGKITIESGMVVACSGMSLTDKGPEKGTESDSGAGIGSGSAGIGGGMITIAGGSVYAAASVGAGIGGGYKGTSGSVVISGGDVEA
;
A
#
# COMPACT_ATOMS: atom_id res chain seq x y z
N VAL A 1 -5.40 -13.95 -2.64
CA VAL A 1 -5.92 -12.60 -2.99
C VAL A 1 -7.27 -12.41 -2.34
N ILE A 2 -7.48 -11.26 -1.70
CA ILE A 2 -8.76 -10.83 -1.15
C ILE A 2 -9.30 -9.73 -2.06
N THR A 3 -10.52 -9.89 -2.58
CA THR A 3 -11.14 -8.87 -3.43
C THR A 3 -12.40 -8.31 -2.75
N VAL A 4 -12.46 -6.99 -2.60
CA VAL A 4 -13.66 -6.28 -2.15
C VAL A 4 -14.32 -5.64 -3.36
N LYS A 5 -15.55 -6.07 -3.63
CA LYS A 5 -16.29 -5.69 -4.82
C LYS A 5 -16.74 -4.24 -4.82
N GLU A 6 -17.03 -3.73 -6.01
CA GLU A 6 -17.47 -2.37 -6.25
C GLU A 6 -18.60 -1.93 -5.30
N GLY A 7 -18.40 -0.77 -4.68
CA GLY A 7 -19.38 -0.15 -3.78
C GLY A 7 -19.59 -0.87 -2.43
N VAL A 8 -18.81 -1.91 -2.13
CA VAL A 8 -18.97 -2.67 -0.88
C VAL A 8 -18.21 -1.99 0.25
N SER A 9 -18.88 -1.81 1.40
CA SER A 9 -18.23 -1.44 2.65
C SER A 9 -17.95 -2.68 3.50
N ALA A 10 -16.69 -2.85 3.93
CA ALA A 10 -16.27 -4.04 4.68
C ALA A 10 -15.25 -3.72 5.77
N THR A 11 -15.31 -4.46 6.86
CA THR A 11 -14.24 -4.51 7.86
C THR A 11 -13.57 -5.88 7.76
N ILE A 12 -12.27 -5.89 7.54
CA ILE A 12 -11.46 -7.10 7.38
C ILE A 12 -10.42 -7.12 8.51
N THR A 13 -10.43 -8.17 9.32
CA THR A 13 -9.39 -8.38 10.32
C THR A 13 -8.30 -9.27 9.74
N LEU A 14 -7.08 -8.74 9.67
CA LEU A 14 -5.88 -9.51 9.34
C LEU A 14 -5.26 -10.00 10.65
N LYS A 15 -5.23 -11.31 10.83
CA LYS A 15 -4.72 -11.92 12.07
C LYS A 15 -3.56 -12.87 11.75
N GLY A 16 -2.35 -12.32 11.77
CA GLY A 16 -1.13 -13.08 11.50
C GLY A 16 -1.11 -13.70 10.11
N VAL A 17 -1.60 -12.99 9.09
CA VAL A 17 -1.67 -13.52 7.72
C VAL A 17 -0.39 -13.28 6.94
N SER A 18 -0.09 -14.19 6.01
CA SER A 18 0.93 -14.02 4.97
C SER A 18 0.31 -14.32 3.62
N ILE A 19 0.24 -13.30 2.77
CA ILE A 19 -0.30 -13.43 1.41
C ILE A 19 0.80 -13.03 0.44
N GLU A 20 1.15 -13.96 -0.45
CA GLU A 20 2.02 -13.72 -1.58
C GLU A 20 1.26 -14.01 -2.87
N THR A 21 1.30 -13.10 -3.83
CA THR A 21 0.65 -13.34 -5.13
C THR A 21 1.50 -14.29 -5.97
N ALA A 22 0.86 -15.11 -6.80
CA ALA A 22 1.59 -15.91 -7.78
C ALA A 22 2.35 -15.02 -8.78
N ASN A 23 3.47 -15.51 -9.30
CA ASN A 23 4.26 -14.79 -10.29
C ASN A 23 3.43 -14.54 -11.56
N ALA A 24 3.09 -13.30 -11.80
CA ALA A 24 2.37 -12.86 -12.98
C ALA A 24 3.03 -11.61 -13.56
N ASN A 25 4.02 -11.82 -14.43
CA ASN A 25 4.69 -10.72 -15.12
C ASN A 25 3.76 -9.94 -16.07
N THR A 26 2.58 -10.48 -16.35
CA THR A 26 1.64 -9.96 -17.36
C THR A 26 0.29 -9.52 -16.79
N VAL A 27 0.00 -9.78 -15.52
CA VAL A 27 -1.28 -9.47 -14.88
C VAL A 27 -1.04 -8.62 -13.64
N GLN A 28 -1.81 -7.56 -13.49
CA GLN A 28 -1.86 -6.80 -12.25
C GLN A 28 -2.49 -7.69 -11.18
N MET A 29 -1.76 -7.99 -10.12
CA MET A 29 -2.25 -8.79 -9.00
C MET A 29 -1.88 -8.12 -7.69
N SER A 30 -2.86 -7.95 -6.84
CA SER A 30 -2.72 -7.40 -5.50
C SER A 30 -3.01 -8.48 -4.45
N CYS A 31 -2.41 -8.38 -3.27
CA CYS A 31 -2.78 -9.26 -2.16
C CYS A 31 -4.19 -8.94 -1.67
N ILE A 32 -4.50 -7.63 -1.60
CA ILE A 32 -5.84 -7.11 -1.33
C ILE A 32 -6.20 -6.15 -2.46
N GLU A 33 -7.31 -6.42 -3.11
CA GLU A 33 -7.85 -5.67 -4.25
C GLU A 33 -9.15 -5.00 -3.84
N LEU A 34 -9.18 -3.67 -3.84
CA LEU A 34 -10.42 -2.91 -3.73
C LEU A 34 -10.90 -2.57 -5.14
N GLU A 35 -12.16 -2.86 -5.45
CA GLU A 35 -12.78 -2.34 -6.66
C GLU A 35 -13.31 -0.92 -6.41
N LYS A 36 -13.61 -0.19 -7.47
CA LYS A 36 -14.03 1.21 -7.41
C LYS A 36 -15.21 1.42 -6.46
N GLY A 37 -15.11 2.43 -5.61
CA GLY A 37 -16.17 2.75 -4.64
C GLY A 37 -16.21 1.85 -3.41
N ALA A 38 -15.31 0.86 -3.29
CA ALA A 38 -15.20 0.06 -2.08
C ALA A 38 -14.68 0.92 -0.91
N ASP A 39 -15.24 0.69 0.28
CA ASP A 39 -14.84 1.35 1.54
C ASP A 39 -14.41 0.31 2.55
N VAL A 40 -13.11 0.20 2.80
CA VAL A 40 -12.55 -0.91 3.57
C VAL A 40 -11.84 -0.40 4.82
N THR A 41 -12.16 -1.01 5.96
CA THR A 41 -11.37 -0.90 7.19
C THR A 41 -10.58 -2.19 7.39
N LEU A 42 -9.25 -2.10 7.39
CA LEU A 42 -8.36 -3.18 7.81
C LEU A 42 -8.06 -3.03 9.30
N VAL A 43 -8.37 -4.07 10.06
CA VAL A 43 -8.01 -4.17 11.47
C VAL A 43 -6.85 -5.14 11.60
N LEU A 44 -5.72 -4.64 12.07
CA LEU A 44 -4.51 -5.44 12.24
C LEU A 44 -4.53 -6.17 13.60
N SER A 45 -4.07 -7.41 13.60
CA SER A 45 -3.80 -8.20 14.79
C SER A 45 -2.58 -9.08 14.53
N GLY A 46 -1.52 -8.90 15.33
CA GLY A 46 -0.24 -9.58 15.13
C GLY A 46 0.50 -9.10 13.87
N ARG A 47 1.38 -9.94 13.36
CA ARG A 47 2.22 -9.63 12.20
C ARG A 47 1.57 -10.10 10.90
N ASN A 48 1.32 -9.19 9.99
CA ASN A 48 0.68 -9.45 8.69
C ASN A 48 1.64 -9.09 7.55
N ASN A 49 1.84 -10.00 6.61
CA ASN A 49 2.75 -9.81 5.49
C ASN A 49 1.98 -9.95 4.17
N LEU A 50 2.05 -8.91 3.37
CA LEU A 50 1.44 -8.86 2.04
C LEU A 50 2.56 -8.54 1.03
N TYR A 51 2.81 -9.47 0.12
CA TYR A 51 3.84 -9.33 -0.90
C TYR A 51 3.29 -9.64 -2.29
N THR A 52 3.30 -8.65 -3.19
CA THR A 52 3.00 -8.92 -4.58
C THR A 52 4.26 -9.06 -5.40
N VAL A 53 4.38 -10.19 -6.11
CA VAL A 53 5.44 -10.44 -7.09
C VAL A 53 5.07 -9.95 -8.49
N SER A 54 3.84 -9.43 -8.66
CA SER A 54 3.44 -8.77 -9.90
C SER A 54 4.25 -7.49 -10.11
N ASN A 55 4.74 -7.28 -11.32
CA ASN A 55 5.47 -6.05 -11.63
C ASN A 55 4.57 -4.81 -11.60
N SER A 56 3.29 -4.95 -11.92
CA SER A 56 2.37 -3.81 -12.09
C SER A 56 1.36 -3.64 -10.95
N GLY A 57 1.19 -4.65 -10.09
CA GLY A 57 0.20 -4.64 -9.00
C GLY A 57 0.71 -3.94 -7.74
N ALA A 58 -0.14 -3.18 -7.08
CA ALA A 58 0.08 -2.74 -5.72
C ALA A 58 -0.10 -3.92 -4.75
N ALA A 59 0.57 -3.93 -3.60
CA ALA A 59 0.33 -5.00 -2.63
C ALA A 59 -1.07 -4.89 -2.00
N ILE A 60 -1.49 -3.66 -1.69
CA ILE A 60 -2.89 -3.32 -1.42
C ILE A 60 -3.33 -2.30 -2.46
N HIS A 61 -4.20 -2.72 -3.38
CA HIS A 61 -4.74 -1.84 -4.40
C HIS A 61 -5.92 -1.04 -3.87
N VAL A 62 -5.80 0.27 -3.96
CA VAL A 62 -6.81 1.26 -3.55
C VAL A 62 -7.04 2.20 -4.71
N PRO A 63 -7.95 1.87 -5.66
CA PRO A 63 -8.18 2.69 -6.85
C PRO A 63 -8.88 4.01 -6.51
N GLU A 64 -8.81 4.98 -7.41
CA GLU A 64 -9.56 6.24 -7.27
C GLU A 64 -11.05 5.98 -7.03
N GLY A 65 -11.62 6.76 -6.11
CA GLY A 65 -13.03 6.64 -5.70
C GLY A 65 -13.29 5.58 -4.64
N SER A 66 -12.27 4.81 -4.21
CA SER A 66 -12.35 3.91 -3.07
C SER A 66 -11.66 4.48 -1.83
N SER A 67 -11.89 3.88 -0.67
CA SER A 67 -11.25 4.26 0.57
C SER A 67 -10.72 3.07 1.37
N LEU A 68 -9.57 3.27 1.99
CA LEU A 68 -8.92 2.33 2.89
C LEU A 68 -8.60 3.01 4.21
N THR A 69 -9.06 2.43 5.32
CA THR A 69 -8.66 2.81 6.67
C THR A 69 -7.90 1.66 7.31
N ILE A 70 -6.73 1.93 7.87
CA ILE A 70 -5.91 0.95 8.60
C ILE A 70 -5.88 1.33 10.06
N ARG A 71 -6.22 0.38 10.93
CA ARG A 71 -6.14 0.53 12.37
C ARG A 71 -5.70 -0.77 13.05
N ALA A 72 -5.19 -0.65 14.25
CA ALA A 72 -4.72 -1.76 15.06
C ALA A 72 -5.23 -1.64 16.50
N GLY A 73 -5.32 -2.75 17.19
CA GLY A 73 -5.66 -2.80 18.60
C GLY A 73 -4.47 -2.52 19.52
N SER A 74 -3.25 -2.63 18.98
CA SER A 74 -1.98 -2.47 19.71
C SER A 74 -0.90 -1.94 18.77
N ASP A 75 0.06 -1.22 19.30
CA ASP A 75 1.25 -0.75 18.56
C ASP A 75 2.19 -1.91 18.15
N GLN A 76 1.95 -3.11 18.67
CA GLN A 76 2.67 -4.32 18.27
C GLN A 76 2.04 -5.01 17.04
N ASP A 77 0.87 -4.57 16.61
CA ASP A 77 0.21 -5.09 15.42
C ASP A 77 0.82 -4.45 14.17
N VAL A 78 1.31 -5.27 13.25
CA VAL A 78 2.15 -4.82 12.13
C VAL A 78 1.55 -5.26 10.80
N LEU A 79 1.62 -4.35 9.83
CA LEU A 79 1.39 -4.60 8.43
C LEU A 79 2.67 -4.35 7.63
N TYR A 80 3.15 -5.39 6.96
CA TYR A 80 4.16 -5.28 5.90
C TYR A 80 3.45 -5.38 4.55
N SER A 81 3.56 -4.35 3.73
CA SER A 81 2.91 -4.26 2.42
C SER A 81 3.93 -3.91 1.34
N PHE A 82 4.33 -4.92 0.56
CA PHE A 82 5.43 -4.80 -0.39
C PHE A 82 4.96 -5.05 -1.82
N ALA A 83 5.20 -4.08 -2.69
CA ALA A 83 5.07 -4.24 -4.13
C ALA A 83 6.46 -4.39 -4.76
N ARG A 84 6.58 -5.38 -5.66
CA ARG A 84 7.87 -5.73 -6.28
C ARG A 84 8.44 -4.58 -7.11
N ALA A 85 7.61 -3.92 -7.93
CA ALA A 85 8.12 -2.95 -8.90
C ALA A 85 7.19 -1.73 -9.04
N TYR A 86 6.37 -1.69 -10.08
CA TYR A 86 5.70 -0.46 -10.55
C TYR A 86 4.44 -0.09 -9.76
N GLY A 87 3.80 -1.04 -9.08
CA GLY A 87 2.67 -0.74 -8.20
C GLY A 87 3.12 -0.11 -6.88
N ALA A 88 2.23 0.54 -6.16
CA ALA A 88 2.50 1.06 -4.83
C ALA A 88 2.54 -0.07 -3.78
N GLY A 89 3.22 0.13 -2.66
CA GLY A 89 3.06 -0.73 -1.49
C GLY A 89 1.60 -0.72 -1.03
N ILE A 90 1.00 0.46 -0.88
CA ILE A 90 -0.43 0.67 -0.61
C ILE A 90 -0.90 1.79 -1.53
N GLY A 91 -1.86 1.52 -2.43
CA GLY A 91 -2.41 2.54 -3.31
C GLY A 91 -2.64 2.11 -4.75
N GLY A 92 -2.10 2.84 -5.72
CA GLY A 92 -2.33 2.61 -7.15
C GLY A 92 -1.50 1.48 -7.74
N ASN A 93 -2.06 0.76 -8.70
CA ASN A 93 -1.30 -0.08 -9.62
C ASN A 93 -0.45 0.78 -10.56
N SER A 94 0.44 0.17 -11.35
CA SER A 94 1.18 0.89 -12.39
C SER A 94 0.25 1.65 -13.35
N GLY A 95 0.52 2.92 -13.56
CA GLY A 95 -0.30 3.81 -14.39
C GLY A 95 -1.51 4.40 -13.68
N GLU A 96 -1.74 4.06 -12.41
CA GLU A 96 -2.94 4.49 -11.67
C GLU A 96 -2.61 5.42 -10.51
N GLY A 97 -3.47 6.42 -10.29
CA GLY A 97 -3.56 7.17 -9.04
C GLY A 97 -4.09 6.27 -7.91
N HIS A 98 -4.37 6.85 -6.78
CA HIS A 98 -4.87 6.11 -5.62
C HIS A 98 -6.16 6.71 -5.06
N GLY A 99 -6.93 5.92 -4.32
CA GLY A 99 -8.10 6.36 -3.55
C GLY A 99 -7.71 7.05 -2.23
N LYS A 100 -8.68 7.22 -1.36
CA LYS A 100 -8.43 7.76 -0.01
C LYS A 100 -7.76 6.69 0.86
N ILE A 101 -6.66 7.05 1.52
CA ILE A 101 -5.93 6.17 2.44
C ILE A 101 -5.82 6.86 3.81
N THR A 102 -6.24 6.18 4.87
CA THR A 102 -6.15 6.68 6.24
C THR A 102 -5.43 5.65 7.11
N ILE A 103 -4.42 6.06 7.84
CA ILE A 103 -3.74 5.24 8.86
C ILE A 103 -4.02 5.88 10.22
N GLU A 104 -4.72 5.12 11.08
CA GLU A 104 -5.15 5.58 12.41
C GLU A 104 -4.23 5.07 13.52
N SER A 105 -3.74 3.83 13.40
CA SER A 105 -2.92 3.19 14.42
C SER A 105 -2.20 1.95 13.90
N GLY A 106 -1.27 1.40 14.70
CA GLY A 106 -0.47 0.23 14.40
C GLY A 106 0.84 0.58 13.70
N MET A 107 1.62 -0.44 13.39
CA MET A 107 2.85 -0.28 12.61
C MET A 107 2.59 -0.66 11.15
N VAL A 108 2.84 0.27 10.25
CA VAL A 108 2.67 0.07 8.79
C VAL A 108 4.02 0.26 8.11
N VAL A 109 4.50 -0.78 7.44
CA VAL A 109 5.69 -0.78 6.60
C VAL A 109 5.24 -0.99 5.15
N ALA A 110 5.29 0.05 4.34
CA ALA A 110 4.80 0.03 2.96
C ALA A 110 5.93 0.38 1.99
N CYS A 111 6.27 -0.55 1.09
CA CYS A 111 7.40 -0.38 0.19
C CYS A 111 7.06 -0.74 -1.27
N SER A 112 7.71 -0.03 -2.19
CA SER A 112 7.63 -0.31 -3.63
C SER A 112 9.01 -0.37 -4.27
N GLY A 113 9.21 -1.35 -5.16
CA GLY A 113 10.50 -1.55 -5.85
C GLY A 113 11.63 -1.94 -4.93
N MET A 114 11.33 -2.45 -3.75
CA MET A 114 12.30 -2.87 -2.73
C MET A 114 12.23 -4.38 -2.51
N SER A 115 13.36 -4.96 -2.15
CA SER A 115 13.45 -6.36 -1.75
C SER A 115 13.34 -6.48 -0.23
N LEU A 116 12.54 -7.42 0.25
CA LEU A 116 12.50 -7.74 1.68
C LEU A 116 13.62 -8.75 1.99
N THR A 117 14.53 -8.36 2.85
CA THR A 117 15.62 -9.22 3.34
C THR A 117 15.46 -9.48 4.83
N ASP A 118 16.26 -10.40 5.37
CA ASP A 118 16.29 -10.65 6.83
C ASP A 118 16.68 -9.41 7.66
N LYS A 119 17.28 -8.41 7.01
CA LYS A 119 17.70 -7.14 7.63
C LYS A 119 16.66 -6.03 7.47
N GLY A 120 15.58 -6.30 6.75
CA GLY A 120 14.53 -5.33 6.44
C GLY A 120 14.46 -5.00 4.95
N PRO A 121 13.71 -3.93 4.60
CA PRO A 121 13.61 -3.48 3.20
C PRO A 121 14.96 -2.98 2.69
N GLU A 122 15.41 -3.51 1.56
CA GLU A 122 16.60 -3.05 0.87
C GLU A 122 16.21 -2.53 -0.52
N LYS A 123 16.93 -1.51 -1.00
CA LYS A 123 16.68 -0.94 -2.34
C LYS A 123 16.79 -2.04 -3.40
N GLY A 124 15.72 -2.23 -4.15
CA GLY A 124 15.68 -3.14 -5.29
C GLY A 124 16.45 -2.57 -6.50
N THR A 125 16.53 -3.37 -7.55
CA THR A 125 17.19 -3.01 -8.82
C THR A 125 16.22 -2.33 -9.79
N GLU A 126 14.95 -2.17 -9.41
CA GLU A 126 13.92 -1.63 -10.28
C GLU A 126 14.16 -0.13 -10.54
N SER A 127 14.12 0.25 -11.82
CA SER A 127 14.36 1.63 -12.28
C SER A 127 13.15 2.54 -12.11
N ASP A 128 11.96 1.94 -12.00
CA ASP A 128 10.67 2.63 -11.99
C ASP A 128 9.79 2.01 -10.91
N SER A 129 9.63 2.65 -9.76
CA SER A 129 8.77 2.12 -8.71
C SER A 129 7.52 2.97 -8.51
N GLY A 130 6.46 2.36 -7.99
CA GLY A 130 5.36 3.09 -7.36
C GLY A 130 5.83 3.83 -6.11
N ALA A 131 4.92 4.47 -5.41
CA ALA A 131 5.17 5.00 -4.08
C ALA A 131 5.14 3.88 -3.03
N GLY A 132 5.74 4.10 -1.88
CA GLY A 132 5.49 3.25 -0.71
C GLY A 132 4.01 3.28 -0.36
N ILE A 133 3.45 4.49 -0.16
CA ILE A 133 2.02 4.76 0.01
C ILE A 133 1.62 5.83 -0.99
N GLY A 134 0.71 5.54 -1.92
CA GLY A 134 0.25 6.52 -2.91
C GLY A 134 0.06 5.95 -4.31
N SER A 135 0.51 6.67 -5.33
CA SER A 135 0.29 6.27 -6.72
C SER A 135 1.30 5.23 -7.21
N GLY A 136 0.90 4.43 -8.17
CA GLY A 136 1.81 3.59 -8.92
C GLY A 136 2.75 4.40 -9.81
N SER A 137 3.75 3.75 -10.40
CA SER A 137 4.63 4.35 -11.40
C SER A 137 3.79 4.92 -12.55
N ALA A 138 4.07 6.15 -12.97
CA ALA A 138 3.32 6.92 -13.97
C ALA A 138 1.83 7.14 -13.64
N GLY A 139 1.38 6.83 -12.42
CA GLY A 139 0.04 7.11 -11.96
C GLY A 139 -0.20 8.61 -11.78
N ILE A 140 -1.33 9.10 -12.28
CA ILE A 140 -1.69 10.51 -12.22
C ILE A 140 -2.88 10.70 -11.28
N GLY A 141 -2.82 11.72 -10.44
CA GLY A 141 -3.88 12.02 -9.48
C GLY A 141 -3.75 11.21 -8.19
N GLY A 142 -4.82 11.22 -7.44
CA GLY A 142 -4.92 10.47 -6.18
C GLY A 142 -5.85 11.15 -5.20
N GLY A 143 -6.39 10.36 -4.29
CA GLY A 143 -7.13 10.81 -3.14
C GLY A 143 -6.25 11.48 -2.08
N MET A 144 -6.81 11.67 -0.91
CA MET A 144 -6.08 12.16 0.25
C MET A 144 -5.44 11.00 1.03
N ILE A 145 -4.18 11.13 1.34
CA ILE A 145 -3.49 10.26 2.30
C ILE A 145 -3.50 10.97 3.65
N THR A 146 -4.02 10.33 4.67
CA THR A 146 -4.06 10.85 6.04
C THR A 146 -3.33 9.89 6.97
N ILE A 147 -2.34 10.39 7.69
CA ILE A 147 -1.72 9.66 8.81
C ILE A 147 -2.14 10.38 10.08
N ALA A 148 -3.03 9.72 10.84
CA ALA A 148 -3.58 10.26 12.07
C ALA A 148 -2.90 9.70 13.32
N GLY A 149 -2.17 8.58 13.17
CA GLY A 149 -1.47 7.92 14.27
C GLY A 149 -0.69 6.70 13.80
N GLY A 150 -0.13 5.97 14.75
CA GLY A 150 0.68 4.77 14.50
C GLY A 150 2.14 5.09 14.16
N SER A 151 2.87 4.05 13.76
CA SER A 151 4.24 4.16 13.25
C SER A 151 4.26 3.75 11.78
N VAL A 152 4.66 4.65 10.91
CA VAL A 152 4.61 4.46 9.45
C VAL A 152 6.02 4.58 8.87
N TYR A 153 6.49 3.50 8.27
CA TYR A 153 7.67 3.49 7.41
C TYR A 153 7.22 3.29 5.97
N ALA A 154 7.48 4.27 5.13
CA ALA A 154 7.09 4.21 3.72
C ALA A 154 8.29 4.48 2.83
N ALA A 155 8.63 3.55 1.93
CA ALA A 155 9.80 3.69 1.09
C ALA A 155 9.55 3.21 -0.34
N ALA A 156 10.29 3.80 -1.27
CA ALA A 156 10.29 3.38 -2.66
C ALA A 156 11.70 3.43 -3.23
N SER A 157 12.02 2.58 -4.23
CA SER A 157 13.36 2.60 -4.82
C SER A 157 13.60 3.88 -5.64
N VAL A 158 12.57 4.42 -6.29
CA VAL A 158 12.62 5.62 -7.14
C VAL A 158 11.46 6.58 -6.88
N GLY A 159 10.27 6.08 -6.61
CA GLY A 159 9.09 6.88 -6.27
C GLY A 159 9.23 7.56 -4.89
N ALA A 160 8.21 8.29 -4.47
CA ALA A 160 8.15 8.85 -3.13
C ALA A 160 7.86 7.76 -2.09
N GLY A 161 8.37 7.91 -0.86
CA GLY A 161 7.91 7.10 0.26
C GLY A 161 6.41 7.24 0.42
N ILE A 162 5.91 8.48 0.56
CA ILE A 162 4.48 8.81 0.56
C ILE A 162 4.22 9.83 -0.54
N GLY A 163 3.34 9.52 -1.49
CA GLY A 163 3.05 10.45 -2.58
C GLY A 163 2.96 9.81 -3.97
N GLY A 164 3.63 10.41 -4.95
CA GLY A 164 3.64 9.93 -6.34
C GLY A 164 4.67 8.84 -6.58
N GLY A 165 4.34 7.85 -7.41
CA GLY A 165 5.32 6.93 -7.98
C GLY A 165 6.23 7.62 -9.00
N TYR A 166 7.20 6.88 -9.56
CA TYR A 166 8.07 7.39 -10.61
C TYR A 166 7.27 8.01 -11.77
N LYS A 167 7.60 9.24 -12.13
CA LYS A 167 6.85 10.05 -13.12
C LYS A 167 5.35 10.21 -12.82
N GLY A 168 4.92 9.87 -11.63
CA GLY A 168 3.54 10.00 -11.20
C GLY A 168 3.31 11.23 -10.34
N THR A 169 2.05 11.47 -10.04
CA THR A 169 1.61 12.50 -9.09
C THR A 169 0.74 11.86 -8.00
N SER A 170 0.49 12.56 -6.94
CA SER A 170 -0.38 12.13 -5.84
C SER A 170 -1.37 13.24 -5.51
N GLY A 171 -2.39 12.90 -4.74
CA GLY A 171 -3.23 13.86 -4.05
C GLY A 171 -2.54 14.48 -2.84
N SER A 172 -3.35 15.03 -1.93
CA SER A 172 -2.84 15.65 -0.71
C SER A 172 -2.35 14.63 0.30
N VAL A 173 -1.29 14.97 1.02
CA VAL A 173 -0.81 14.21 2.19
C VAL A 173 -1.00 15.06 3.43
N VAL A 174 -1.68 14.51 4.43
CA VAL A 174 -1.92 15.16 5.74
C VAL A 174 -1.41 14.24 6.83
N ILE A 175 -0.47 14.74 7.62
CA ILE A 175 0.04 14.05 8.80
C ILE A 175 -0.42 14.84 10.01
N SER A 176 -1.31 14.26 10.80
CA SER A 176 -1.86 14.88 12.01
C SER A 176 -1.44 14.19 13.30
N GLY A 177 -0.74 13.06 13.18
CA GLY A 177 -0.21 12.30 14.32
C GLY A 177 0.66 11.14 13.86
N GLY A 178 1.23 10.42 14.82
CA GLY A 178 2.07 9.24 14.57
C GLY A 178 3.56 9.57 14.43
N ASP A 179 4.34 8.50 14.24
CA ASP A 179 5.76 8.53 13.94
C ASP A 179 5.95 8.10 12.48
N VAL A 180 6.49 8.99 11.64
CA VAL A 180 6.50 8.81 10.19
C VAL A 180 7.90 8.96 9.63
N GLU A 181 8.37 7.91 8.94
CA GLU A 181 9.59 7.90 8.16
C GLU A 181 9.22 7.58 6.68
N ALA A 182 9.62 8.48 5.75
CA ALA A 182 9.26 8.37 4.34
C ALA A 182 10.37 8.87 3.40
#